data_4baa87f5dbee0529502a659108ddc686
#
_entry.id   4baa87f5dbee0529502a659108ddc686
#
_cell.length_a   1.000
_cell.length_b   1.000
_cell.length_c   1.000
_cell.angle_alpha   90.00
_cell.angle_beta   90.00
_cell.angle_gamma   90.00
#
_symmetry.space_group_name_H-M   'P 1'
#
loop_
_entity.id
_entity.type
_entity.pdbx_description
1 polymer ?
#
loop_
_entity_poly.entity_id
_entity_poly.type
_entity_poly.pdbx_seq_one_letter_code
_entity_poly.pdbx_strand_id
1 'polypeptide(L)'
;MKPVIDHIQITVRDMSVAVPFYDRLMPLLGFDPACRTAATIDEHEFQVVEYSHPLLAFAITSPRSAFEQDSINRRKPGALHHLAFKAESRAEVNRLHAELKSIGATIVAPPREYPEYTPPGYYALFFKDPEGIKYEIVCAEFA
;
A
#
# COMPACT_ATOMS: atom_id res chain seq x y z
N MET A 1 -20.14 1.99 -17.63
CA MET A 1 -19.15 2.41 -16.63
C MET A 1 -17.88 1.58 -16.81
N LYS A 2 -16.70 2.15 -16.69
CA LYS A 2 -15.43 1.40 -16.73
C LYS A 2 -15.04 1.06 -15.29
N PRO A 3 -14.57 -0.15 -15.00
CA PRO A 3 -14.16 -0.54 -13.64
C PRO A 3 -12.76 0.04 -13.30
N VAL A 4 -12.68 1.35 -13.19
CA VAL A 4 -11.45 2.07 -12.84
C VAL A 4 -11.57 2.59 -11.42
N ILE A 5 -10.56 2.37 -10.61
CA ILE A 5 -10.50 2.89 -9.25
C ILE A 5 -10.04 4.35 -9.30
N ASP A 6 -10.80 5.25 -8.70
CA ASP A 6 -10.45 6.66 -8.54
C ASP A 6 -9.48 6.86 -7.37
N HIS A 7 -9.85 6.39 -6.19
CA HIS A 7 -9.00 6.48 -5.01
C HIS A 7 -9.20 5.30 -4.06
N ILE A 8 -8.20 5.08 -3.23
CA ILE A 8 -8.21 4.09 -2.14
C ILE A 8 -7.85 4.83 -0.86
N GLN A 9 -8.64 4.62 0.17
CA GLN A 9 -8.39 5.20 1.49
C GLN A 9 -8.41 4.08 2.53
N ILE A 10 -7.35 3.97 3.31
CA ILE A 10 -7.21 2.99 4.36
C ILE A 10 -7.06 3.66 5.73
N THR A 11 -7.56 3.01 6.75
CA THR A 11 -7.35 3.43 8.12
C THR A 11 -6.13 2.73 8.68
N VAL A 12 -5.12 3.50 9.12
CA VAL A 12 -3.95 3.01 9.84
C VAL A 12 -4.22 3.06 11.34
N ARG A 13 -3.38 2.41 12.12
CA ARG A 13 -3.55 2.38 13.58
C ARG A 13 -2.99 3.63 14.24
N ASP A 14 -1.81 4.08 13.81
CA ASP A 14 -1.10 5.22 14.38
C ASP A 14 -0.47 6.06 13.25
N MET A 15 -0.98 7.26 13.05
CA MET A 15 -0.47 8.18 12.02
C MET A 15 0.99 8.57 12.25
N SER A 16 1.45 8.63 13.50
CA SER A 16 2.85 8.96 13.81
C SER A 16 3.84 7.89 13.35
N VAL A 17 3.39 6.64 13.27
CA VAL A 17 4.14 5.50 12.73
C VAL A 17 3.97 5.39 11.23
N ALA A 18 2.74 5.55 10.74
CA ALA A 18 2.39 5.33 9.34
C ALA A 18 2.94 6.43 8.42
N VAL A 19 2.76 7.71 8.76
CA VAL A 19 3.13 8.82 7.88
C VAL A 19 4.60 8.78 7.45
N PRO A 20 5.59 8.61 8.33
CA PRO A 20 6.99 8.53 7.91
C PRO A 20 7.29 7.37 6.96
N PHE A 21 6.57 6.25 7.11
CA PHE A 21 6.72 5.10 6.23
C PHE A 21 6.09 5.36 4.85
N TYR A 22 4.84 5.82 4.82
CA TYR A 22 4.13 6.08 3.56
C TYR A 22 4.74 7.25 2.77
N ASP A 23 5.32 8.25 3.44
CA ASP A 23 6.07 9.32 2.78
C ASP A 23 7.30 8.80 2.00
N ARG A 24 7.83 7.63 2.37
CA ARG A 24 8.90 6.93 1.65
C ARG A 24 8.39 5.89 0.68
N LEU A 25 7.31 5.19 1.02
CA LEU A 25 6.74 4.13 0.18
C LEU A 25 6.12 4.70 -1.10
N MET A 26 5.29 5.74 -0.97
CA MET A 26 4.48 6.21 -2.09
C MET A 26 5.30 6.73 -3.27
N PRO A 27 6.41 7.46 -3.07
CA PRO A 27 7.30 7.81 -4.18
C PRO A 27 7.90 6.59 -4.90
N LEU A 28 8.21 5.49 -4.19
CA LEU A 28 8.68 4.25 -4.81
C LEU A 28 7.63 3.63 -5.73
N LEU A 29 6.35 3.84 -5.42
CA LEU A 29 5.20 3.37 -6.20
C LEU A 29 4.76 4.34 -7.30
N GLY A 30 5.51 5.44 -7.52
CA GLY A 30 5.27 6.37 -8.60
C GLY A 30 4.44 7.61 -8.24
N PHE A 31 4.10 7.81 -6.97
CA PHE A 31 3.40 9.01 -6.52
C PHE A 31 4.36 10.17 -6.32
N ASP A 32 4.03 11.34 -6.87
CA ASP A 32 4.86 12.54 -6.74
C ASP A 32 4.73 13.12 -5.32
N PRO A 33 5.82 13.25 -4.55
CA PRO A 33 5.77 13.89 -3.24
C PRO A 33 5.22 15.32 -3.25
N ALA A 34 5.35 16.04 -4.37
CA ALA A 34 4.80 17.38 -4.52
C ALA A 34 3.26 17.41 -4.55
N CYS A 35 2.63 16.27 -4.85
CA CYS A 35 1.17 16.11 -4.88
C CYS A 35 0.60 15.52 -3.58
N ARG A 36 1.41 15.50 -2.50
CA ARG A 36 0.96 15.08 -1.17
C ARG A 36 0.20 16.19 -0.46
N THR A 37 -0.93 15.85 0.13
CA THR A 37 -1.72 16.77 0.97
C THR A 37 -1.98 16.15 2.34
N ALA A 38 -2.24 16.99 3.34
CA ALA A 38 -2.61 16.54 4.68
C ALA A 38 -3.69 17.47 5.23
N ALA A 39 -4.65 16.90 5.95
CA ALA A 39 -5.73 17.63 6.59
C ALA A 39 -6.12 17.00 7.92
N THR A 40 -6.70 17.82 8.80
CA THR A 40 -7.37 17.38 10.03
C THR A 40 -8.80 17.87 9.99
N ILE A 41 -9.74 16.97 10.21
CA ILE A 41 -11.18 17.25 10.22
C ILE A 41 -11.70 16.89 11.61
N ASP A 42 -11.73 17.86 12.51
CA ASP A 42 -12.04 17.65 13.93
C ASP A 42 -13.45 17.10 14.15
N GLU A 43 -14.43 17.51 13.32
CA GLU A 43 -15.81 17.02 13.39
C GLU A 43 -15.95 15.50 13.22
N HIS A 44 -14.96 14.87 12.59
CA HIS A 44 -14.93 13.43 12.34
C HIS A 44 -13.84 12.70 13.10
N GLU A 45 -13.12 13.36 14.00
CA GLU A 45 -11.92 12.82 14.67
C GLU A 45 -10.94 12.24 13.65
N PHE A 46 -10.60 13.01 12.62
CA PHE A 46 -10.05 12.46 11.40
C PHE A 46 -8.82 13.23 10.95
N GLN A 47 -7.70 12.54 10.86
CA GLN A 47 -6.50 12.98 10.17
C GLN A 47 -6.36 12.19 8.87
N VAL A 48 -5.98 12.86 7.81
CA VAL A 48 -5.76 12.22 6.50
C VAL A 48 -4.50 12.75 5.85
N VAL A 49 -3.75 11.85 5.24
CA VAL A 49 -2.66 12.17 4.30
C VAL A 49 -2.98 11.49 2.99
N GLU A 50 -3.02 12.26 1.92
CA GLU A 50 -3.33 11.80 0.58
C GLU A 50 -2.13 11.98 -0.34
N TYR A 51 -1.86 10.95 -1.12
CA TYR A 51 -0.85 10.90 -2.18
C TYR A 51 -1.58 10.79 -3.51
N SER A 52 -1.40 11.78 -4.37
CA SER A 52 -2.13 11.86 -5.65
C SER A 52 -1.25 11.47 -6.83
N HIS A 53 -1.86 10.73 -7.75
CA HIS A 53 -1.29 10.35 -9.03
C HIS A 53 -2.40 10.50 -10.10
N PRO A 54 -2.11 10.82 -11.36
CA PRO A 54 -3.14 10.94 -12.40
C PRO A 54 -4.04 9.71 -12.57
N LEU A 55 -3.56 8.52 -12.22
CA LEU A 55 -4.32 7.27 -12.36
C LEU A 55 -5.02 6.81 -11.06
N LEU A 56 -4.58 7.28 -9.91
CA LEU A 56 -5.06 6.78 -8.62
C LEU A 56 -4.65 7.74 -7.50
N ALA A 57 -5.55 8.08 -6.60
CA ALA A 57 -5.18 8.66 -5.32
C ALA A 57 -5.15 7.59 -4.22
N PHE A 58 -4.21 7.72 -3.30
CA PHE A 58 -4.09 6.82 -2.15
C PHE A 58 -4.01 7.64 -0.87
N ALA A 59 -4.86 7.33 0.10
CA ALA A 59 -4.88 8.05 1.37
C ALA A 59 -4.76 7.10 2.57
N ILE A 60 -4.09 7.59 3.59
CA ILE A 60 -4.09 6.98 4.93
C ILE A 60 -4.81 7.90 5.91
N THR A 61 -5.59 7.31 6.80
CA THR A 61 -6.38 8.04 7.80
C THR A 61 -6.18 7.49 9.19
N SER A 62 -6.38 8.36 10.19
CA SER A 62 -6.40 7.94 11.59
C SER A 62 -7.65 7.15 11.92
N PRO A 63 -7.58 6.21 12.87
CA PRO A 63 -8.78 5.57 13.39
C PRO A 63 -9.55 6.55 14.30
N ARG A 64 -10.78 6.22 14.63
CA ARG A 64 -11.43 6.83 15.80
C ARG A 64 -10.71 6.43 17.09
N SER A 65 -10.70 7.29 18.07
CA SER A 65 -10.06 7.03 19.37
C SER A 65 -10.52 5.71 20.03
N ALA A 66 -11.79 5.35 19.84
CA ALA A 66 -12.34 4.08 20.33
C ALA A 66 -11.68 2.83 19.73
N PHE A 67 -11.03 2.93 18.54
CA PHE A 67 -10.46 1.81 17.82
C PHE A 67 -8.93 1.84 17.71
N GLU A 68 -8.27 2.84 18.29
CA GLU A 68 -6.82 3.03 18.15
C GLU A 68 -5.98 1.87 18.73
N GLN A 69 -6.57 1.10 19.67
CA GLN A 69 -5.93 -0.08 20.27
C GLN A 69 -6.25 -1.39 19.53
N ASP A 70 -7.13 -1.35 18.53
CA ASP A 70 -7.48 -2.54 17.77
C ASP A 70 -6.30 -3.01 16.91
N SER A 71 -6.10 -4.31 16.88
CA SER A 71 -5.04 -4.90 16.06
C SER A 71 -5.46 -4.96 14.58
N ILE A 72 -4.51 -4.66 13.69
CA ILE A 72 -4.68 -4.87 12.25
C ILE A 72 -4.62 -6.38 11.96
N ASN A 73 -5.65 -6.89 11.28
CA ASN A 73 -5.72 -8.29 10.86
C ASN A 73 -6.49 -8.41 9.55
N ARG A 74 -5.79 -8.78 8.48
CA ARG A 74 -6.35 -8.89 7.13
C ARG A 74 -7.43 -9.98 6.97
N ARG A 75 -7.58 -10.87 7.95
CA ARG A 75 -8.57 -11.96 7.92
C ARG A 75 -9.86 -11.62 8.65
N LYS A 76 -9.96 -10.44 9.25
CA LYS A 76 -11.24 -9.96 9.81
C LYS A 76 -12.21 -9.62 8.68
N PRO A 77 -13.51 -9.93 8.82
CA PRO A 77 -14.53 -9.49 7.86
C PRO A 77 -14.48 -7.97 7.65
N GLY A 78 -14.53 -7.53 6.40
CA GLY A 78 -14.47 -6.11 6.03
C GLY A 78 -13.06 -5.51 6.02
N ALA A 79 -12.04 -6.21 6.51
CA ALA A 79 -10.67 -5.75 6.46
C ALA A 79 -10.07 -5.87 5.06
N LEU A 80 -9.11 -5.00 4.75
CA LEU A 80 -8.28 -5.16 3.57
C LEU A 80 -7.40 -6.41 3.73
N HIS A 81 -7.50 -7.34 2.78
CA HIS A 81 -6.61 -8.51 2.76
C HIS A 81 -5.20 -8.11 2.30
N HIS A 82 -5.08 -7.47 1.16
CA HIS A 82 -3.88 -6.81 0.64
C HIS A 82 -4.22 -5.94 -0.57
N LEU A 83 -3.31 -5.06 -0.94
CA LEU A 83 -3.33 -4.32 -2.20
C LEU A 83 -2.14 -4.73 -3.06
N ALA A 84 -2.39 -4.98 -4.34
CA ALA A 84 -1.37 -5.29 -5.32
C ALA A 84 -1.15 -4.11 -6.25
N PHE A 85 0.10 -3.65 -6.36
CA PHE A 85 0.54 -2.65 -7.33
C PHE A 85 1.27 -3.33 -8.47
N LYS A 86 0.92 -2.94 -9.68
CA LYS A 86 1.51 -3.52 -10.89
C LYS A 86 2.85 -2.85 -11.20
N ALA A 87 3.90 -3.67 -11.30
CA ALA A 87 5.19 -3.27 -11.83
C ALA A 87 5.27 -3.55 -13.34
N GLU A 88 6.09 -2.79 -14.04
CA GLU A 88 6.27 -2.92 -15.50
C GLU A 88 7.17 -4.10 -15.88
N SER A 89 8.02 -4.56 -14.96
CA SER A 89 8.97 -5.65 -15.23
C SER A 89 9.37 -6.41 -13.97
N ARG A 90 9.90 -7.62 -14.14
CA ARG A 90 10.53 -8.38 -13.05
C ARG A 90 11.75 -7.64 -12.45
N ALA A 91 12.50 -6.91 -13.29
CA ALA A 91 13.61 -6.09 -12.83
C ALA A 91 13.14 -4.99 -11.86
N GLU A 92 11.99 -4.38 -12.13
CA GLU A 92 11.40 -3.39 -11.24
C GLU A 92 10.94 -4.01 -9.91
N VAL A 93 10.32 -5.18 -9.92
CA VAL A 93 9.96 -5.91 -8.70
C VAL A 93 11.22 -6.16 -7.84
N ASN A 94 12.33 -6.60 -8.47
CA ASN A 94 13.58 -6.84 -7.77
C ASN A 94 14.21 -5.56 -7.19
N ARG A 95 14.16 -4.46 -7.95
CA ARG A 95 14.63 -3.15 -7.48
C ARG A 95 13.84 -2.69 -6.27
N LEU A 96 12.51 -2.75 -6.35
CA LEU A 96 11.61 -2.37 -5.26
C LEU A 96 11.81 -3.22 -4.01
N HIS A 97 12.17 -4.50 -4.15
CA HIS A 97 12.51 -5.35 -3.00
C HIS A 97 13.64 -4.79 -2.15
N ALA A 98 14.72 -4.32 -2.79
CA ALA A 98 15.84 -3.71 -2.08
C ALA A 98 15.45 -2.38 -1.42
N GLU A 99 14.69 -1.54 -2.12
CA GLU A 99 14.24 -0.25 -1.62
C GLU A 99 13.24 -0.39 -0.47
N LEU A 100 12.31 -1.34 -0.54
CA LEU A 100 11.36 -1.63 0.53
C LEU A 100 12.05 -2.04 1.83
N LYS A 101 13.11 -2.84 1.75
CA LYS A 101 13.93 -3.16 2.92
C LYS A 101 14.56 -1.90 3.53
N SER A 102 15.05 -1.00 2.70
CA SER A 102 15.72 0.22 3.17
C SER A 102 14.79 1.19 3.89
N ILE A 103 13.50 1.18 3.59
CA ILE A 103 12.50 2.03 4.25
C ILE A 103 11.83 1.37 5.46
N GLY A 104 12.21 0.14 5.81
CA GLY A 104 11.71 -0.56 6.99
C GLY A 104 10.45 -1.40 6.76
N ALA A 105 10.12 -1.74 5.52
CA ALA A 105 9.06 -2.70 5.23
C ALA A 105 9.43 -4.11 5.72
N THR A 106 8.45 -4.86 6.18
CA THR A 106 8.62 -6.28 6.50
C THR A 106 8.37 -7.11 5.24
N ILE A 107 9.39 -7.78 4.73
CA ILE A 107 9.24 -8.66 3.57
C ILE A 107 8.58 -9.97 4.02
N VAL A 108 7.40 -10.26 3.48
CA VAL A 108 6.67 -11.51 3.73
C VAL A 108 7.15 -12.62 2.81
N ALA A 109 7.30 -12.32 1.52
CA ALA A 109 7.85 -13.21 0.52
C ALA A 109 8.70 -12.40 -0.46
N PRO A 110 10.00 -12.74 -0.65
CA PRO A 110 10.85 -12.07 -1.62
C PRO A 110 10.37 -12.35 -3.04
N PRO A 111 10.87 -11.59 -4.04
CA PRO A 111 10.48 -11.78 -5.42
C PRO A 111 10.66 -13.22 -5.90
N ARG A 112 9.62 -13.79 -6.45
CA ARG A 112 9.66 -15.10 -7.11
C ARG A 112 8.52 -15.26 -8.12
N GLU A 113 8.64 -16.25 -8.98
CA GLU A 113 7.53 -16.70 -9.82
C GLU A 113 6.52 -17.52 -9.01
N TYR A 114 5.25 -17.35 -9.32
CA TYR A 114 4.13 -18.08 -8.73
C TYR A 114 3.39 -18.84 -9.86
N PRO A 115 3.88 -20.03 -10.26
CA PRO A 115 3.25 -20.77 -11.35
C PRO A 115 1.84 -21.26 -11.03
N GLU A 116 1.49 -21.30 -9.73
CA GLU A 116 0.16 -21.62 -9.23
C GLU A 116 -0.85 -20.47 -9.40
N TYR A 117 -0.40 -19.26 -9.73
CA TYR A 117 -1.27 -18.10 -9.93
C TYR A 117 -1.53 -17.84 -11.42
N THR A 118 -2.58 -17.09 -11.70
CA THR A 118 -2.94 -16.66 -13.06
C THR A 118 -2.88 -15.13 -13.14
N PRO A 119 -2.46 -14.58 -14.30
CA PRO A 119 -2.05 -15.25 -15.53
C PRO A 119 -0.66 -15.90 -15.43
N PRO A 120 -0.26 -16.71 -16.40
CA PRO A 120 1.10 -17.26 -16.49
C PRO A 120 2.18 -16.18 -16.40
N GLY A 121 3.32 -16.52 -15.81
CA GLY A 121 4.40 -15.54 -15.62
C GLY A 121 4.20 -14.60 -14.45
N TYR A 122 3.27 -14.91 -13.53
CA TYR A 122 3.03 -14.14 -12.33
C TYR A 122 4.28 -14.08 -11.45
N TYR A 123 4.89 -12.90 -11.36
CA TYR A 123 6.12 -12.67 -10.60
C TYR A 123 5.87 -11.57 -9.57
N ALA A 124 6.02 -11.86 -8.30
CA ALA A 124 5.61 -10.95 -7.25
C ALA A 124 6.49 -11.03 -6.00
N LEU A 125 6.42 -9.95 -5.21
CA LEU A 125 6.87 -9.90 -3.84
C LEU A 125 5.72 -9.46 -2.94
N PHE A 126 5.76 -9.87 -1.67
CA PHE A 126 4.81 -9.46 -0.65
C PHE A 126 5.52 -8.81 0.52
N PHE A 127 4.95 -7.72 1.01
CA PHE A 127 5.50 -7.00 2.16
C PHE A 127 4.38 -6.44 3.03
N LYS A 128 4.76 -6.00 4.23
CA LYS A 128 3.86 -5.30 5.16
C LYS A 128 4.47 -3.96 5.54
N ASP A 129 3.58 -3.01 5.81
CA ASP A 129 3.94 -1.78 6.48
C ASP A 129 4.34 -2.04 7.95
N PRO A 130 4.80 -1.03 8.72
CA PRO A 130 5.20 -1.23 10.12
C PRO A 130 4.09 -1.76 11.04
N GLU A 131 2.83 -1.58 10.68
CA GLU A 131 1.68 -1.97 11.49
C GLU A 131 1.06 -3.30 11.05
N GLY A 132 1.51 -3.88 9.94
CA GLY A 132 1.06 -5.18 9.44
C GLY A 132 0.07 -5.14 8.29
N ILE A 133 -0.19 -3.97 7.68
CA ILE A 133 -0.99 -3.86 6.46
C ILE A 133 -0.19 -4.46 5.30
N LYS A 134 -0.81 -5.40 4.58
CA LYS A 134 -0.13 -6.21 3.56
C LYS A 134 -0.29 -5.63 2.16
N TYR A 135 0.82 -5.65 1.43
CA TYR A 135 0.92 -5.21 0.03
C TYR A 135 1.60 -6.27 -0.82
N GLU A 136 1.39 -6.12 -2.12
CA GLU A 136 2.02 -6.92 -3.16
C GLU A 136 2.55 -6.00 -4.25
N ILE A 137 3.71 -6.30 -4.79
CA ILE A 137 4.19 -5.76 -6.07
C ILE A 137 4.23 -6.92 -7.05
N VAL A 138 3.52 -6.78 -8.16
CA VAL A 138 3.34 -7.86 -9.13
C VAL A 138 3.68 -7.42 -10.54
N CYS A 139 4.41 -8.27 -11.25
CA CYS A 139 4.56 -8.21 -12.69
C CYS A 139 3.96 -9.48 -13.29
N ALA A 140 2.98 -9.33 -14.17
CA ALA A 140 2.35 -10.44 -14.86
C ALA A 140 2.03 -10.01 -16.29
N GLU A 141 2.27 -10.89 -17.23
CA GLU A 141 1.88 -10.68 -18.61
C GLU A 141 0.41 -11.07 -18.76
N PHE A 142 -0.43 -10.06 -18.91
CA PHE A 142 -1.82 -10.29 -19.34
C PHE A 142 -1.81 -10.47 -20.85
N ALA A 143 -2.27 -11.61 -21.29
CA ALA A 143 -2.51 -11.85 -22.71
C ALA A 143 -3.65 -10.97 -23.26
#